data_6589b7ff6a5057cdd4a822c1da532bae
#
_entry.id   6589b7ff6a5057cdd4a822c1da532bae
#
_cell.length_a   1.000
_cell.length_b   1.000
_cell.length_c   1.000
_cell.angle_alpha   90.00
_cell.angle_beta   90.00
_cell.angle_gamma   90.00
#
_symmetry.space_group_name_H-M   'P 1'
#
loop_
_entity.id
_entity.type
_entity.pdbx_description
1 polymer ?
#
loop_
_entity_poly.entity_id
_entity_poly.type
_entity_poly.pdbx_seq_one_letter_code
_entity_poly.pdbx_strand_id
1 'polypeptide(L)'
;MKKKIYCFDFDGTLTTSDTLLEFIRYAKGTGRFLMVFLMYSPLLVLMKLHLFPNWKAKQLIFAHLFAGMRIEKFDALCRDFAEEYQHLLRPKGVTLVHEALVASAQVFIVSASIDNWVRPFFKVRGLDGVRVLGTQIKVID
;
A
#
# COMPACT_ATOMS: atom_id res chain seq x y z
N MET A 1 -12.32 12.24 29.71
CA MET A 1 -12.96 11.88 28.42
C MET A 1 -12.28 10.65 27.84
N LYS A 2 -13.07 9.67 27.43
CA LYS A 2 -12.51 8.50 26.73
C LYS A 2 -12.14 8.89 25.31
N LYS A 3 -10.87 8.70 24.94
CA LYS A 3 -10.43 8.90 23.56
C LYS A 3 -10.92 7.74 22.70
N LYS A 4 -11.58 8.05 21.59
CA LYS A 4 -11.97 7.06 20.61
C LYS A 4 -10.79 6.71 19.73
N ILE A 5 -10.67 5.43 19.38
CA ILE A 5 -9.65 4.90 18.47
C ILE A 5 -10.38 4.30 17.28
N TYR A 6 -9.99 4.71 16.08
CA TYR A 6 -10.50 4.14 14.83
C TYR A 6 -9.36 3.45 14.10
N CYS A 7 -9.63 2.24 13.65
CA CYS A 7 -8.70 1.48 12.81
C CYS A 7 -9.38 1.22 11.48
N PHE A 8 -8.73 1.61 10.40
CA PHE A 8 -9.20 1.39 9.03
C PHE A 8 -8.25 0.48 8.30
N ASP A 9 -8.78 -0.54 7.63
CA ASP A 9 -8.04 -1.32 6.65
C ASP A 9 -7.87 -0.48 5.38
N PHE A 10 -6.76 -0.64 4.68
CA PHE A 10 -6.44 0.17 3.51
C PHE A 10 -6.86 -0.51 2.21
N ASP A 11 -6.13 -1.57 1.79
CA ASP A 11 -6.36 -2.22 0.49
C ASP A 11 -7.74 -2.89 0.43
N GLY A 12 -8.53 -2.51 -0.59
CA GLY A 12 -9.87 -3.04 -0.78
C GLY A 12 -10.94 -2.52 0.18
N THR A 13 -10.57 -1.72 1.19
CA THR A 13 -11.48 -1.08 2.14
C THR A 13 -11.53 0.43 1.92
N LEU A 14 -10.43 1.13 2.18
CA LEU A 14 -10.30 2.55 1.84
C LEU A 14 -9.98 2.76 0.37
N THR A 15 -9.42 1.75 -0.28
CA THR A 15 -9.13 1.76 -1.71
C THR A 15 -10.05 0.81 -2.47
N THR A 16 -10.21 1.07 -3.76
CA THR A 16 -11.05 0.25 -4.65
C THR A 16 -10.31 -0.98 -5.17
N SER A 17 -8.99 -1.03 -5.05
CA SER A 17 -8.17 -2.13 -5.56
C SER A 17 -6.92 -2.32 -4.69
N ASP A 18 -6.23 -3.45 -4.91
CA ASP A 18 -4.96 -3.76 -4.23
C ASP A 18 -3.88 -2.81 -4.73
N THR A 19 -3.34 -1.99 -3.83
CA THR A 19 -2.36 -0.97 -4.18
C THR A 19 -1.00 -1.54 -4.55
N LEU A 20 -0.64 -2.74 -4.10
CA LEU A 20 0.61 -3.38 -4.54
C LEU A 20 0.60 -3.62 -6.04
N LEU A 21 -0.49 -4.16 -6.58
CA LEU A 21 -0.62 -4.42 -8.01
C LEU A 21 -0.60 -3.13 -8.82
N GLU A 22 -1.32 -2.12 -8.35
CA GLU A 22 -1.34 -0.81 -9.00
C GLU A 22 0.03 -0.13 -8.95
N PHE A 23 0.73 -0.23 -7.82
CA PHE A 23 2.07 0.34 -7.65
C PHE A 23 3.08 -0.31 -8.58
N ILE A 24 3.05 -1.64 -8.70
CA ILE A 24 3.96 -2.37 -9.61
C ILE A 24 3.72 -1.94 -11.06
N ARG A 25 2.46 -1.82 -11.47
CA ARG A 25 2.12 -1.35 -12.82
C ARG A 25 2.65 0.07 -13.07
N TYR A 26 2.47 0.93 -12.08
CA TYR A 26 2.94 2.31 -12.15
C TYR A 26 4.48 2.39 -12.25
N ALA A 27 5.18 1.68 -11.37
CA ALA A 27 6.62 1.79 -11.24
C ALA A 27 7.39 1.08 -12.38
N LYS A 28 6.86 -0.03 -12.88
CA LYS A 28 7.57 -0.90 -13.84
C LYS A 28 6.89 -1.02 -15.21
N GLY A 29 5.64 -0.56 -15.32
CA GLY A 29 4.86 -0.66 -16.54
C GLY A 29 4.11 -1.99 -16.68
N THR A 30 3.05 -1.99 -17.49
CA THR A 30 2.13 -3.14 -17.65
C THR A 30 2.82 -4.36 -18.24
N GLY A 31 3.71 -4.16 -19.21
CA GLY A 31 4.43 -5.28 -19.85
C GLY A 31 5.29 -6.06 -18.86
N ARG A 32 6.08 -5.34 -18.06
CA ARG A 32 6.94 -5.96 -17.04
C ARG A 32 6.12 -6.59 -15.91
N PHE A 33 5.03 -5.94 -15.53
CA PHE A 33 4.07 -6.47 -14.58
C PHE A 33 3.53 -7.84 -15.02
N LEU A 34 3.05 -7.94 -16.26
CA LEU A 34 2.53 -9.18 -16.82
C LEU A 34 3.61 -10.26 -16.92
N MET A 35 4.81 -9.89 -17.34
CA MET A 35 5.93 -10.83 -17.45
C MET A 35 6.29 -11.44 -16.08
N VAL A 36 6.38 -10.62 -15.05
CA VAL A 36 6.72 -11.09 -13.70
C VAL A 36 5.60 -11.98 -13.14
N PHE A 37 4.33 -11.60 -13.34
CA PHE A 37 3.21 -12.40 -12.89
C PHE A 37 3.15 -13.75 -13.62
N LEU A 38 3.47 -13.79 -14.90
CA LEU A 38 3.58 -15.04 -15.65
C LEU A 38 4.70 -15.91 -15.09
N MET A 39 5.86 -15.32 -14.82
CA MET A 39 7.02 -16.04 -14.28
C MET A 39 6.74 -16.62 -12.89
N TYR A 40 5.99 -15.92 -12.05
CA TYR A 40 5.62 -16.37 -10.70
C TYR A 40 4.27 -17.11 -10.67
N SER A 41 3.67 -17.41 -11.82
CA SER A 41 2.35 -18.05 -11.87
C SER A 41 2.28 -19.40 -11.14
N PRO A 42 3.30 -20.29 -11.18
CA PRO A 42 3.25 -21.52 -10.38
C PRO A 42 3.15 -21.23 -8.87
N LEU A 43 3.89 -20.24 -8.39
CA LEU A 43 3.87 -19.84 -7.00
C LEU A 43 2.51 -19.25 -6.60
N LEU A 44 1.91 -18.45 -7.49
CA LEU A 44 0.60 -17.85 -7.26
C LEU A 44 -0.51 -18.92 -7.21
N VAL A 45 -0.40 -19.97 -8.02
CA VAL A 45 -1.31 -21.13 -7.98
C VAL A 45 -1.19 -21.85 -6.63
N LEU A 46 0.03 -22.09 -6.16
CA LEU A 46 0.27 -22.70 -4.84
C LEU A 46 -0.30 -21.84 -3.72
N MET A 47 -0.16 -20.53 -3.81
CA MET A 47 -0.74 -19.59 -2.85
C MET A 47 -2.27 -19.69 -2.81
N LYS A 48 -2.91 -19.76 -3.97
CA LYS A 48 -4.36 -19.88 -4.10
C LYS A 48 -4.88 -21.19 -3.53
N LEU A 49 -4.08 -22.27 -3.63
CA LEU A 49 -4.38 -23.58 -3.05
C LEU A 49 -4.01 -23.66 -1.55
N HIS A 50 -3.59 -22.56 -0.95
CA HIS A 50 -3.15 -22.48 0.45
C HIS A 50 -1.92 -23.34 0.78
N LEU A 51 -1.13 -23.72 -0.23
CA LEU A 51 0.11 -24.48 -0.06
C LEU A 51 1.33 -23.58 0.12
N PHE A 52 1.17 -22.28 -0.09
CA PHE A 52 2.24 -21.27 0.06
C PHE A 52 1.67 -19.98 0.65
N PRO A 53 2.35 -19.36 1.64
CA PRO A 53 1.84 -18.15 2.29
C PRO A 53 1.74 -16.97 1.33
N ASN A 54 0.62 -16.27 1.37
CA ASN A 54 0.33 -15.09 0.56
C ASN A 54 1.39 -13.99 0.75
N TRP A 55 1.73 -13.70 2.00
CA TRP A 55 2.72 -12.66 2.33
C TRP A 55 4.10 -12.97 1.73
N LYS A 56 4.47 -14.24 1.69
CA LYS A 56 5.76 -14.68 1.17
C LYS A 56 5.84 -14.55 -0.36
N ALA A 57 4.75 -14.86 -1.05
CA ALA A 57 4.64 -14.66 -2.50
C ALA A 57 4.78 -13.18 -2.86
N LYS A 58 4.06 -12.31 -2.15
CA LYS A 58 4.13 -10.86 -2.34
C LYS A 58 5.54 -10.32 -2.09
N GLN A 59 6.19 -10.81 -1.04
CA GLN A 59 7.57 -10.42 -0.69
C GLN A 59 8.57 -10.80 -1.79
N LEU A 60 8.46 -12.01 -2.35
CA LEU A 60 9.34 -12.48 -3.42
C LEU A 60 9.18 -11.65 -4.69
N ILE A 61 7.95 -11.37 -5.09
CA ILE A 61 7.65 -10.56 -6.28
C ILE A 61 8.18 -9.13 -6.07
N PHE A 62 7.94 -8.55 -4.91
CA PHE A 62 8.41 -7.21 -4.57
C PHE A 62 9.94 -7.14 -4.60
N ALA A 63 10.61 -8.09 -3.97
CA ALA A 63 12.07 -8.14 -3.93
C ALA A 63 12.66 -8.29 -5.35
N HIS A 64 12.05 -9.13 -6.19
CA HIS A 64 12.49 -9.30 -7.57
C HIS A 64 12.47 -7.98 -8.36
N LEU A 65 11.46 -7.16 -8.11
CA LEU A 65 11.24 -5.93 -8.88
C LEU A 65 12.01 -4.72 -8.32
N PHE A 66 12.19 -4.65 -7.01
CA PHE A 66 12.68 -3.43 -6.35
C PHE A 66 13.99 -3.60 -5.60
N ALA A 67 14.49 -4.81 -5.39
CA ALA A 67 15.79 -5.01 -4.74
C ALA A 67 16.89 -4.27 -5.51
N GLY A 68 17.77 -3.60 -4.78
CA GLY A 68 18.86 -2.81 -5.36
C GLY A 68 18.47 -1.39 -5.75
N MET A 69 17.20 -1.01 -5.68
CA MET A 69 16.78 0.36 -5.92
C MET A 69 17.17 1.25 -4.72
N ARG A 70 17.66 2.46 -5.01
CA ARG A 70 17.97 3.42 -3.96
C ARG A 70 16.69 3.88 -3.27
N ILE A 71 16.75 4.04 -1.95
CA ILE A 71 15.58 4.40 -1.15
C ILE A 71 15.00 5.76 -1.57
N GLU A 72 15.83 6.72 -1.93
CA GLU A 72 15.37 8.04 -2.36
C GLU A 72 14.53 7.93 -3.64
N LYS A 73 14.95 7.09 -4.57
CA LYS A 73 14.20 6.83 -5.81
C LYS A 73 12.89 6.11 -5.52
N PHE A 74 12.93 5.13 -4.63
CA PHE A 74 11.74 4.38 -4.22
C PHE A 74 10.72 5.30 -3.55
N ASP A 75 11.16 6.14 -2.62
CA ASP A 75 10.27 7.08 -1.92
C ASP A 75 9.67 8.11 -2.88
N ALA A 76 10.43 8.57 -3.87
CA ALA A 76 9.91 9.46 -4.89
C ALA A 76 8.82 8.79 -5.73
N LEU A 77 9.02 7.53 -6.13
CA LEU A 77 8.00 6.76 -6.84
C LEU A 77 6.73 6.59 -6.00
N CYS A 78 6.89 6.35 -4.70
CA CYS A 78 5.75 6.18 -3.78
C CYS A 78 4.94 7.48 -3.67
N ARG A 79 5.60 8.62 -3.55
CA ARG A 79 4.92 9.92 -3.50
C ARG A 79 4.18 10.22 -4.81
N ASP A 80 4.85 10.03 -5.94
CA ASP A 80 4.25 10.28 -7.24
C ASP A 80 3.05 9.37 -7.49
N PHE A 81 3.17 8.10 -7.12
CA PHE A 81 2.07 7.15 -7.19
C PHE A 81 0.86 7.61 -6.36
N ALA A 82 1.09 8.00 -5.12
CA ALA A 82 0.03 8.47 -4.24
C ALA A 82 -0.65 9.73 -4.80
N GLU A 83 0.11 10.66 -5.37
CA GLU A 83 -0.42 11.87 -5.98
C GLU A 83 -1.27 11.57 -7.22
N GLU A 84 -0.77 10.69 -8.10
CA GLU A 84 -1.45 10.38 -9.36
C GLU A 84 -2.63 9.43 -9.17
N TYR A 85 -2.62 8.60 -8.15
CA TYR A 85 -3.60 7.53 -7.95
C TYR A 85 -4.58 7.79 -6.81
N GLN A 86 -4.82 9.07 -6.49
CA GLN A 86 -5.79 9.46 -5.46
C GLN A 86 -7.20 8.90 -5.73
N HIS A 87 -7.53 8.65 -7.00
CA HIS A 87 -8.80 8.07 -7.40
C HIS A 87 -9.03 6.66 -6.84
N LEU A 88 -7.99 5.97 -6.39
CA LEU A 88 -8.13 4.67 -5.73
C LEU A 88 -8.82 4.78 -4.38
N LEU A 89 -8.74 5.93 -3.72
CA LEU A 89 -9.39 6.13 -2.42
C LEU A 89 -10.90 6.26 -2.60
N ARG A 90 -11.65 5.52 -1.77
CA ARG A 90 -13.12 5.62 -1.75
C ARG A 90 -13.52 6.92 -1.06
N PRO A 91 -14.36 7.76 -1.69
CA PRO A 91 -14.75 9.05 -1.09
C PRO A 91 -15.41 8.90 0.29
N LYS A 92 -16.25 7.89 0.48
CA LYS A 92 -16.89 7.63 1.78
C LYS A 92 -15.87 7.30 2.87
N GLY A 93 -14.83 6.52 2.53
CA GLY A 93 -13.77 6.18 3.45
C GLY A 93 -12.96 7.40 3.86
N VAL A 94 -12.60 8.24 2.90
CA VAL A 94 -11.90 9.50 3.16
C VAL A 94 -12.71 10.42 4.07
N THR A 95 -14.02 10.51 3.85
CA THR A 95 -14.91 11.31 4.69
C THR A 95 -14.92 10.78 6.12
N LEU A 96 -15.00 9.46 6.31
CA LEU A 96 -15.00 8.86 7.65
C LEU A 96 -13.67 9.13 8.38
N VAL A 97 -12.56 9.03 7.69
CA VAL A 97 -11.23 9.34 8.26
C VAL A 97 -11.16 10.81 8.68
N HIS A 98 -11.62 11.70 7.81
CA HIS A 98 -11.63 13.14 8.09
C HIS A 98 -12.51 13.45 9.31
N GLU A 99 -13.70 12.91 9.37
CA GLU A 99 -14.62 13.11 10.51
C GLU A 99 -14.00 12.61 11.82
N ALA A 100 -13.35 11.45 11.79
CA ALA A 100 -12.68 10.91 12.98
C ALA A 100 -11.56 11.83 13.47
N LEU A 101 -10.78 12.39 12.55
CA LEU A 101 -9.70 13.34 12.90
C LEU A 101 -10.27 14.64 13.45
N VAL A 102 -11.32 15.18 12.86
CA VAL A 102 -12.00 16.39 13.35
C VAL A 102 -12.55 16.18 14.75
N ALA A 103 -13.04 14.99 15.06
CA ALA A 103 -13.54 14.62 16.39
C ALA A 103 -12.40 14.35 17.40
N SER A 104 -11.16 14.62 17.04
CA SER A 104 -9.97 14.42 17.89
C SER A 104 -9.75 12.96 18.30
N ALA A 105 -10.25 12.01 17.51
CA ALA A 105 -9.99 10.59 17.70
C ALA A 105 -8.58 10.22 17.25
N GLN A 106 -8.05 9.12 17.77
CA GLN A 106 -6.84 8.51 17.23
C GLN A 106 -7.24 7.65 16.03
N VAL A 107 -6.59 7.89 14.89
CA VAL A 107 -6.90 7.18 13.64
C VAL A 107 -5.69 6.39 13.19
N PHE A 108 -5.87 5.08 13.05
CA PHE A 108 -4.84 4.16 12.54
C PHE A 108 -5.30 3.61 11.20
N ILE A 109 -4.38 3.62 10.24
CA ILE A 109 -4.54 2.95 8.94
C ILE A 109 -3.68 1.71 8.98
N VAL A 110 -4.30 0.53 8.98
CA VAL A 110 -3.61 -0.75 9.07
C VAL A 110 -3.58 -1.39 7.69
N SER A 111 -2.40 -1.76 7.22
CA SER A 111 -2.24 -2.28 5.87
C SER A 111 -1.13 -3.32 5.80
N ALA A 112 -1.32 -4.34 4.98
CA ALA A 112 -0.25 -5.26 4.59
C ALA A 112 0.64 -4.66 3.49
N SER A 113 0.23 -3.56 2.87
CA SER A 113 1.01 -2.83 1.87
C SER A 113 2.18 -2.09 2.51
N ILE A 114 3.17 -1.73 1.69
CA ILE A 114 4.36 -1.01 2.15
C ILE A 114 3.97 0.42 2.56
N ASP A 115 4.34 0.82 3.77
CA ASP A 115 3.95 2.11 4.34
C ASP A 115 4.48 3.30 3.54
N ASN A 116 5.58 3.13 2.80
CA ASN A 116 6.18 4.17 1.97
C ASN A 116 5.20 4.75 0.94
N TRP A 117 4.28 3.94 0.36
CA TRP A 117 3.27 4.49 -0.53
C TRP A 117 1.92 4.75 0.16
N VAL A 118 1.62 4.06 1.26
CA VAL A 118 0.36 4.27 1.98
C VAL A 118 0.31 5.66 2.62
N ARG A 119 1.37 6.06 3.32
CA ARG A 119 1.43 7.36 4.00
C ARG A 119 1.17 8.55 3.08
N PRO A 120 1.81 8.64 1.89
CA PRO A 120 1.57 9.78 1.00
C PRO A 120 0.13 9.95 0.53
N PHE A 121 -0.65 8.87 0.42
CA PHE A 121 -2.07 8.97 0.07
C PHE A 121 -2.84 9.90 1.00
N PHE A 122 -2.55 9.85 2.29
CA PHE A 122 -3.20 10.68 3.29
C PHE A 122 -2.56 12.06 3.38
N LYS A 123 -1.24 12.13 3.26
CA LYS A 123 -0.49 13.38 3.31
C LYS A 123 -0.91 14.34 2.19
N VAL A 124 -1.11 13.83 0.98
CA VAL A 124 -1.56 14.63 -0.18
C VAL A 124 -2.91 15.29 0.09
N ARG A 125 -3.78 14.65 0.89
CA ARG A 125 -5.10 15.18 1.24
C ARG A 125 -5.11 16.03 2.51
N GLY A 126 -3.95 16.28 3.11
CA GLY A 126 -3.87 17.03 4.36
C GLY A 126 -4.38 16.24 5.57
N LEU A 127 -4.46 14.91 5.48
CA LEU A 127 -4.89 14.04 6.57
C LEU A 127 -3.70 13.53 7.38
N ASP A 128 -2.81 14.43 7.78
CA ASP A 128 -1.53 14.09 8.42
C ASP A 128 -1.68 13.51 9.82
N GLY A 129 -2.87 13.64 10.42
CA GLY A 129 -3.13 13.13 11.76
C GLY A 129 -3.28 11.62 11.85
N VAL A 130 -3.37 10.92 10.72
CA VAL A 130 -3.48 9.46 10.72
C VAL A 130 -2.12 8.82 11.02
N ARG A 131 -2.16 7.66 11.69
CA ARG A 131 -0.97 6.84 11.91
C ARG A 131 -1.07 5.61 11.02
N VAL A 132 -0.07 5.40 10.18
CA VAL A 132 -0.03 4.26 9.25
C VAL A 132 0.78 3.14 9.89
N LEU A 133 0.16 1.96 10.00
CA LEU A 133 0.79 0.71 10.41
C LEU A 133 0.83 -0.20 9.19
N GLY A 134 1.89 -0.10 8.42
CA GLY A 134 2.08 -0.85 7.19
C GLY A 134 3.28 -1.78 7.28
N THR A 135 3.48 -2.55 6.22
CA THR A 135 4.69 -3.36 6.07
C THR A 135 5.87 -2.43 5.82
N GLN A 136 6.98 -2.67 6.50
CA GLN A 136 8.20 -1.88 6.38
C GLN A 136 9.21 -2.62 5.51
N ILE A 137 9.88 -1.88 4.63
CA ILE A 137 10.99 -2.41 3.84
C ILE A 137 12.29 -2.26 4.63
N LYS A 138 13.23 -3.18 4.38
CA LYS A 138 14.56 -3.10 4.94
C LYS A 138 15.46 -2.33 3.99
N VAL A 139 16.09 -1.28 4.50
CA VAL A 139 17.10 -0.51 3.78
C VAL A 139 18.47 -1.06 4.17
N ILE A 140 19.28 -1.40 3.16
CA ILE A 140 20.63 -1.92 3.37
C ILE A 140 21.60 -0.90 2.79
N ASP A 141 22.59 -0.47 3.61
CA ASP A 141 23.65 0.45 3.20
C ASP A 141 24.70 -0.26 2.32
#